data_04f8d4840fc0d594ac5b04b27facbe46
#
_entry.id   04f8d4840fc0d594ac5b04b27facbe46
#
_cell.length_a   1.000
_cell.length_b   1.000
_cell.length_c   1.000
_cell.angle_alpha   90.00
_cell.angle_beta   90.00
_cell.angle_gamma   90.00
#
_symmetry.space_group_name_H-M   'P 1'
#
loop_
_entity.id
_entity.type
_entity.pdbx_description
1 polymer ?
#
loop_
_entity_poly.entity_id
_entity_poly.type
_entity_poly.pdbx_seq_one_letter_code
_entity_poly.pdbx_strand_id
1 'polypeptide(L)'
;METEVKKETEILTLRTTANREDQVLDFVSANVEKKGLHVYSIFRPHGLRGYVFIEARSRADAEEACAGVPYARGILPGNLDYSEIEHMIEQAKATVDIRKNDIVEIIAGPFKREKARVVRIDEAKGEVVVELLEAAVPIPITVSLDSVKVIRREGDEKEWVKKK
;
A
#
# COMPACT_ATOMS: atom_id res chain seq x y z
N MET A 1 26.74 -30.99 0.22
CA MET A 1 26.07 -30.27 1.30
C MET A 1 26.18 -28.79 0.99
N GLU A 2 25.20 -28.27 0.27
CA GLU A 2 25.08 -26.82 0.07
C GLU A 2 24.55 -26.24 1.36
N THR A 3 25.41 -25.57 2.11
CA THR A 3 25.01 -24.72 3.21
C THR A 3 24.36 -23.49 2.56
N GLU A 4 23.03 -23.47 2.47
CA GLU A 4 22.31 -22.23 2.26
C GLU A 4 22.74 -21.26 3.35
N VAL A 5 23.59 -20.34 2.98
CA VAL A 5 23.88 -19.15 3.79
C VAL A 5 22.55 -18.39 3.82
N LYS A 6 21.78 -18.60 4.84
CA LYS A 6 20.60 -17.80 5.18
C LYS A 6 21.12 -16.37 5.28
N LYS A 7 20.94 -15.60 4.23
CA LYS A 7 21.22 -14.17 4.26
C LYS A 7 20.27 -13.59 5.30
N GLU A 8 20.78 -13.34 6.49
CA GLU A 8 20.02 -12.68 7.54
C GLU A 8 19.80 -11.24 7.06
N THR A 9 18.57 -10.95 6.64
CA THR A 9 18.12 -9.60 6.37
C THR A 9 17.31 -9.12 7.56
N GLU A 10 17.42 -7.84 7.87
CA GLU A 10 16.65 -7.20 8.93
C GLU A 10 15.54 -6.36 8.33
N ILE A 11 14.33 -6.51 8.85
CA ILE A 11 13.19 -5.65 8.49
C ILE A 11 13.00 -4.64 9.60
N LEU A 12 13.19 -3.38 9.27
CA LEU A 12 13.24 -2.27 10.20
C LEU A 12 12.10 -1.28 9.93
N THR A 13 11.61 -0.64 10.97
CA THR A 13 10.57 0.38 10.89
C THR A 13 11.18 1.77 10.96
N LEU A 14 11.03 2.55 9.91
CA LEU A 14 11.37 3.98 9.89
C LEU A 14 10.13 4.79 10.27
N ARG A 15 10.24 5.60 11.32
CA ARG A 15 9.21 6.59 11.66
C ARG A 15 9.37 7.83 10.80
N THR A 16 8.26 8.32 10.24
CA THR A 16 8.21 9.50 9.37
C THR A 16 7.21 10.53 9.87
N THR A 17 7.20 11.70 9.26
CA THR A 17 6.08 12.63 9.38
C THR A 17 4.91 12.09 8.57
N ALA A 18 3.71 12.03 9.16
CA ALA A 18 2.51 11.53 8.51
C ALA A 18 2.20 12.31 7.21
N ASN A 19 1.72 11.59 6.19
CA ASN A 19 1.47 12.07 4.83
C ASN A 19 2.74 12.53 4.06
N ARG A 20 3.93 12.15 4.53
CA ARG A 20 5.21 12.38 3.85
C ARG A 20 5.96 11.10 3.55
N GLU A 21 5.30 9.96 3.73
CA GLU A 21 5.88 8.63 3.57
C GLU A 21 6.45 8.42 2.17
N ASP A 22 5.73 8.81 1.13
CA ASP A 22 6.16 8.65 -0.26
C ASP A 22 7.40 9.50 -0.56
N GLN A 23 7.45 10.73 -0.06
CA GLN A 23 8.64 11.58 -0.19
C GLN A 23 9.85 10.99 0.53
N VAL A 24 9.65 10.46 1.72
CA VAL A 24 10.72 9.78 2.48
C VAL A 24 11.21 8.55 1.72
N LEU A 25 10.31 7.76 1.15
CA LEU A 25 10.62 6.59 0.35
C LEU A 25 11.50 6.95 -0.86
N ASP A 26 11.13 8.01 -1.61
CA ASP A 26 11.90 8.50 -2.75
C ASP A 26 13.31 8.95 -2.34
N PHE A 27 13.45 9.72 -1.25
CA PHE A 27 14.75 10.18 -0.77
C PHE A 27 15.63 9.05 -0.25
N VAL A 28 15.05 8.09 0.50
CA VAL A 28 15.79 6.92 0.98
C VAL A 28 16.27 6.08 -0.19
N SER A 29 15.43 5.84 -1.19
CA SER A 29 15.79 5.09 -2.42
C SER A 29 16.94 5.77 -3.15
N ALA A 30 16.90 7.10 -3.33
CA ALA A 30 17.96 7.86 -3.95
C ALA A 30 19.29 7.76 -3.15
N ASN A 31 19.22 7.78 -1.82
CA ASN A 31 20.41 7.60 -0.98
C ASN A 31 21.01 6.20 -1.12
N VAL A 32 20.15 5.16 -1.17
CA VAL A 32 20.59 3.78 -1.36
C VAL A 32 21.36 3.62 -2.66
N GLU A 33 20.82 4.13 -3.77
CA GLU A 33 21.48 4.10 -5.07
C GLU A 33 22.78 4.89 -5.06
N LYS A 34 22.77 6.11 -4.57
CA LYS A 34 23.93 7.01 -4.55
C LYS A 34 25.10 6.48 -3.72
N LYS A 35 24.80 5.83 -2.58
CA LYS A 35 25.81 5.35 -1.65
C LYS A 35 26.14 3.86 -1.82
N GLY A 36 25.40 3.14 -2.66
CA GLY A 36 25.57 1.69 -2.88
C GLY A 36 25.30 0.87 -1.62
N LEU A 37 24.26 1.20 -0.86
CA LEU A 37 23.92 0.55 0.40
C LEU A 37 23.18 -0.77 0.15
N HIS A 38 23.31 -1.70 1.10
CA HIS A 38 22.65 -3.01 1.01
C HIS A 38 21.23 -2.96 1.58
N VAL A 39 20.38 -2.19 0.94
CA VAL A 39 18.93 -2.13 1.19
C VAL A 39 18.23 -2.86 0.05
N TYR A 40 17.40 -3.83 0.37
CA TYR A 40 16.77 -4.74 -0.60
C TYR A 40 15.38 -4.32 -1.00
N SER A 41 14.61 -3.81 -0.02
CA SER A 41 13.28 -3.28 -0.26
C SER A 41 12.93 -2.14 0.68
N ILE A 42 12.10 -1.23 0.20
CA ILE A 42 11.51 -0.14 0.97
C ILE A 42 10.05 -0.09 0.60
N PHE A 43 9.16 -0.13 1.58
CA PHE A 43 7.74 -0.09 1.30
C PHE A 43 6.94 0.64 2.37
N ARG A 44 5.85 1.23 1.94
CA ARG A 44 4.87 1.85 2.81
C ARG A 44 3.74 0.87 3.10
N PRO A 45 3.53 0.49 4.36
CA PRO A 45 2.43 -0.39 4.72
C PRO A 45 1.09 0.30 4.50
N HIS A 46 0.13 -0.46 3.96
CA HIS A 46 -1.22 0.03 3.75
C HIS A 46 -1.93 0.29 5.09
N GLY A 47 -2.62 1.40 5.21
CA GLY A 47 -3.36 1.73 6.41
C GLY A 47 -2.53 2.23 7.61
N LEU A 48 -1.20 2.20 7.54
CA LEU A 48 -0.31 2.71 8.57
C LEU A 48 0.30 4.04 8.13
N ARG A 49 -0.05 5.12 8.80
CA ARG A 49 0.49 6.45 8.53
C ARG A 49 1.67 6.75 9.42
N GLY A 50 2.68 7.43 8.88
CA GLY A 50 3.86 7.85 9.61
C GLY A 50 4.93 6.76 9.75
N TYR A 51 4.84 5.68 8.97
CA TYR A 51 5.81 4.59 9.00
C TYR A 51 6.15 4.11 7.59
N VAL A 52 7.41 3.73 7.41
CA VAL A 52 7.95 3.08 6.23
C VAL A 52 8.76 1.88 6.70
N PHE A 53 8.68 0.76 6.02
CA PHE A 53 9.48 -0.43 6.31
C PHE A 53 10.66 -0.53 5.36
N ILE A 54 11.78 -0.96 5.90
CA ILE A 54 13.05 -1.08 5.17
C ILE A 54 13.60 -2.48 5.44
N GLU A 55 13.80 -3.25 4.38
CA GLU A 55 14.55 -4.49 4.43
C GLU A 55 15.99 -4.22 4.02
N ALA A 56 16.92 -4.48 4.89
CA ALA A 56 18.34 -4.22 4.68
C ALA A 56 19.19 -5.39 5.17
N ARG A 57 20.44 -5.42 4.72
CA ARG A 57 21.43 -6.37 5.21
C ARG A 57 21.77 -6.16 6.68
N SER A 58 21.76 -4.90 7.12
CA SER A 58 22.04 -4.53 8.49
C SER A 58 21.31 -3.23 8.87
N ARG A 59 21.13 -3.04 10.18
CA ARG A 59 20.58 -1.80 10.71
C ARG A 59 21.44 -0.57 10.32
N ALA A 60 22.75 -0.73 10.26
CA ALA A 60 23.66 0.33 9.88
C ALA A 60 23.42 0.81 8.43
N ASP A 61 23.20 -0.12 7.49
CA ASP A 61 22.86 0.22 6.09
C ASP A 61 21.54 1.01 6.01
N ALA A 62 20.54 0.60 6.79
CA ALA A 62 19.24 1.29 6.84
C ALA A 62 19.35 2.68 7.48
N GLU A 63 20.09 2.83 8.58
CA GLU A 63 20.33 4.12 9.23
C GLU A 63 21.08 5.09 8.31
N GLU A 64 22.08 4.60 7.58
CA GLU A 64 22.80 5.40 6.61
C GLU A 64 21.95 5.81 5.40
N ALA A 65 21.04 4.95 4.96
CA ALA A 65 20.07 5.28 3.92
C ALA A 65 19.11 6.40 4.35
N CYS A 66 18.72 6.42 5.62
CA CYS A 66 17.84 7.44 6.21
C CYS A 66 18.55 8.73 6.62
N ALA A 67 19.89 8.74 6.64
CA ALA A 67 20.66 9.89 7.09
C ALA A 67 20.44 11.12 6.21
N GLY A 68 20.03 12.24 6.81
CA GLY A 68 19.78 13.50 6.11
C GLY A 68 18.49 13.54 5.28
N VAL A 69 17.63 12.52 5.39
CA VAL A 69 16.35 12.49 4.66
C VAL A 69 15.34 13.40 5.37
N PRO A 70 14.75 14.39 4.67
CA PRO A 70 13.70 15.23 5.22
C PRO A 70 12.49 14.38 5.65
N TYR A 71 11.88 14.76 6.77
CA TYR A 71 10.69 14.08 7.34
C TYR A 71 10.94 12.67 7.91
N ALA A 72 12.11 12.09 7.76
CA ALA A 72 12.51 10.89 8.48
C ALA A 72 12.78 11.22 9.95
N ARG A 73 12.16 10.48 10.86
CA ARG A 73 12.25 10.70 12.31
C ARG A 73 13.20 9.73 13.02
N GLY A 74 13.66 8.71 12.29
CA GLY A 74 14.57 7.69 12.78
C GLY A 74 13.99 6.29 12.77
N ILE A 75 14.89 5.31 12.80
CA ILE A 75 14.55 3.90 12.83
C ILE A 75 14.19 3.50 14.26
N LEU A 76 13.04 2.83 14.41
CA LEU A 76 12.60 2.33 15.71
C LEU A 76 13.49 1.17 16.18
N PRO A 77 13.60 0.96 17.51
CA PRO A 77 14.29 -0.20 18.04
C PRO A 77 13.53 -1.50 17.71
N GLY A 78 14.29 -2.58 17.52
CA GLY A 78 13.76 -3.89 17.18
C GLY A 78 13.69 -4.16 15.68
N ASN A 79 13.55 -5.42 15.35
CA ASN A 79 13.36 -5.94 14.00
C ASN A 79 11.94 -6.51 13.92
N LEU A 80 11.34 -6.43 12.73
CA LEU A 80 10.05 -7.06 12.45
C LEU A 80 10.28 -8.44 11.85
N ASP A 81 9.45 -9.40 12.25
CA ASP A 81 9.38 -10.67 11.59
C ASP A 81 8.53 -10.57 10.32
N TYR A 82 8.89 -11.34 9.29
CA TYR A 82 8.15 -11.35 8.03
C TYR A 82 6.66 -11.67 8.24
N SER A 83 6.33 -12.55 9.19
CA SER A 83 4.95 -12.91 9.54
C SER A 83 4.13 -11.72 10.04
N GLU A 84 4.76 -10.73 10.67
CA GLU A 84 4.05 -9.52 11.15
C GLU A 84 3.64 -8.60 10.02
N ILE A 85 4.44 -8.55 8.94
CA ILE A 85 4.19 -7.70 7.78
C ILE A 85 3.42 -8.42 6.66
N GLU A 86 3.38 -9.76 6.66
CA GLU A 86 2.72 -10.58 5.64
C GLU A 86 1.27 -10.17 5.43
N HIS A 87 0.53 -10.02 6.53
CA HIS A 87 -0.86 -9.57 6.47
C HIS A 87 -1.03 -8.17 5.84
N MET A 88 -0.08 -7.28 6.04
CA MET A 88 -0.13 -5.93 5.47
C MET A 88 0.14 -5.97 3.96
N ILE A 89 1.02 -6.87 3.52
CA ILE A 89 1.34 -7.09 2.09
C ILE A 89 0.16 -7.78 1.39
N GLU A 90 -0.48 -8.75 2.04
CA GLU A 90 -1.64 -9.45 1.49
C GLU A 90 -2.86 -8.53 1.36
N GLN A 91 -3.09 -7.65 2.33
CA GLN A 91 -4.16 -6.65 2.23
C GLN A 91 -3.94 -5.71 1.04
N ALA A 92 -2.71 -5.34 0.73
CA ALA A 92 -2.38 -4.55 -0.45
C ALA A 92 -2.69 -5.29 -1.76
N LYS A 93 -2.49 -6.62 -1.81
CA LYS A 93 -2.88 -7.45 -2.96
C LYS A 93 -4.40 -7.52 -3.13
N ALA A 94 -5.15 -7.56 -2.04
CA ALA A 94 -6.62 -7.61 -2.08
C ALA A 94 -7.25 -6.32 -2.61
N THR A 95 -6.59 -5.17 -2.46
CA THR A 95 -7.06 -3.88 -2.99
C THR A 95 -6.76 -3.69 -4.47
N VAL A 96 -5.84 -4.44 -5.06
CA VAL A 96 -5.44 -4.31 -6.47
C VAL A 96 -6.37 -5.08 -7.44
N ASP A 97 -7.19 -6.01 -6.97
CA ASP A 97 -8.13 -6.75 -7.82
C ASP A 97 -9.48 -6.01 -7.96
N ILE A 98 -9.41 -4.73 -8.32
CA ILE A 98 -10.58 -3.92 -8.67
C ILE A 98 -10.70 -3.91 -10.19
N ARG A 99 -11.90 -4.16 -10.70
CA ARG A 99 -12.19 -4.21 -12.13
C ARG A 99 -13.24 -3.17 -12.51
N LYS A 100 -13.24 -2.79 -13.77
CA LYS A 100 -14.31 -1.96 -14.32
C LYS A 100 -15.67 -2.63 -14.09
N ASN A 101 -16.67 -1.84 -13.72
CA ASN A 101 -18.04 -2.22 -13.36
C ASN A 101 -18.20 -2.93 -12.00
N ASP A 102 -17.13 -3.15 -11.24
CA ASP A 102 -17.27 -3.61 -9.87
C ASP A 102 -18.06 -2.60 -9.03
N ILE A 103 -18.86 -3.10 -8.11
CA ILE A 103 -19.49 -2.29 -7.09
C ILE A 103 -18.57 -2.24 -5.89
N VAL A 104 -18.22 -1.04 -5.50
CA VAL A 104 -17.31 -0.76 -4.39
C VAL A 104 -17.99 0.07 -3.31
N GLU A 105 -17.55 -0.07 -2.09
CA GLU A 105 -17.84 0.84 -0.98
C GLU A 105 -16.64 1.74 -0.76
N ILE A 106 -16.88 3.04 -0.64
CA ILE A 106 -15.84 4.02 -0.31
C ILE A 106 -15.60 3.96 1.19
N ILE A 107 -14.37 3.63 1.59
CA ILE A 107 -14.00 3.42 3.00
C ILE A 107 -13.30 4.62 3.65
N ALA A 108 -12.92 5.62 2.86
CA ALA A 108 -12.25 6.84 3.35
C ALA A 108 -12.69 8.08 2.57
N GLY A 109 -12.49 9.27 3.18
CA GLY A 109 -12.79 10.55 2.56
C GLY A 109 -14.22 11.05 2.77
N PRO A 110 -14.63 12.09 2.04
CA PRO A 110 -15.93 12.74 2.21
C PRO A 110 -17.12 11.87 1.82
N PHE A 111 -16.91 10.86 0.97
CA PHE A 111 -17.94 9.92 0.51
C PHE A 111 -17.88 8.57 1.22
N LYS A 112 -17.29 8.53 2.41
CA LYS A 112 -17.17 7.29 3.20
C LYS A 112 -18.52 6.64 3.44
N ARG A 113 -18.61 5.32 3.18
CA ARG A 113 -19.78 4.43 3.24
C ARG A 113 -20.72 4.53 2.05
N GLU A 114 -20.44 5.40 1.09
CA GLU A 114 -21.20 5.43 -0.16
C GLU A 114 -20.83 4.24 -1.05
N LYS A 115 -21.82 3.72 -1.75
CA LYS A 115 -21.64 2.66 -2.75
C LYS A 115 -21.49 3.30 -4.12
N ALA A 116 -20.51 2.81 -4.88
CA ALA A 116 -20.21 3.35 -6.19
C ALA A 116 -19.87 2.23 -7.19
N ARG A 117 -20.01 2.54 -8.47
CA ARG A 117 -19.59 1.66 -9.57
C ARG A 117 -18.26 2.15 -10.12
N VAL A 118 -17.33 1.24 -10.34
CA VAL A 118 -16.04 1.52 -10.96
C VAL A 118 -16.21 1.79 -12.45
N VAL A 119 -15.81 2.97 -12.88
CA VAL A 119 -15.86 3.40 -14.30
C VAL A 119 -14.51 3.20 -14.97
N ARG A 120 -13.45 3.61 -14.31
CA ARG A 120 -12.08 3.54 -14.83
C ARG A 120 -11.08 3.39 -13.68
N ILE A 121 -9.99 2.69 -13.94
CA ILE A 121 -8.88 2.48 -13.00
C ILE A 121 -7.63 3.09 -13.64
N ASP A 122 -6.88 3.86 -12.86
CA ASP A 122 -5.56 4.38 -13.20
C ASP A 122 -4.54 3.81 -12.21
N GLU A 123 -4.03 2.62 -12.55
CA GLU A 123 -3.07 1.91 -11.69
C GLU A 123 -1.76 2.69 -11.52
N ALA A 124 -1.35 3.45 -12.54
CA ALA A 124 -0.12 4.22 -12.50
C ALA A 124 -0.17 5.35 -11.47
N LYS A 125 -1.37 5.91 -11.24
CA LYS A 125 -1.60 6.97 -10.25
C LYS A 125 -2.14 6.43 -8.93
N GLY A 126 -2.50 5.15 -8.86
CA GLY A 126 -3.16 4.57 -7.70
C GLY A 126 -4.57 5.14 -7.48
N GLU A 127 -5.27 5.52 -8.55
CA GLU A 127 -6.58 6.16 -8.52
C GLU A 127 -7.64 5.34 -9.25
N VAL A 128 -8.87 5.47 -8.79
CA VAL A 128 -10.06 4.88 -9.44
C VAL A 128 -11.14 5.94 -9.61
N VAL A 129 -11.73 5.98 -10.78
CA VAL A 129 -12.90 6.80 -11.06
C VAL A 129 -14.15 5.96 -10.83
N VAL A 130 -15.02 6.44 -9.98
CA VAL A 130 -16.25 5.75 -9.58
C VAL A 130 -17.47 6.67 -9.71
N GLU A 131 -18.63 6.09 -9.93
CA GLU A 131 -19.93 6.78 -9.93
C GLU A 131 -20.76 6.30 -8.75
N LEU A 132 -21.26 7.25 -7.94
CA LEU A 132 -22.11 6.95 -6.80
C LEU A 132 -23.44 6.35 -7.27
N LEU A 133 -23.87 5.24 -6.67
CA LEU A 133 -25.11 4.54 -7.06
C LEU A 133 -26.37 5.26 -6.63
N GLU A 134 -26.30 6.01 -5.51
CA GLU A 134 -27.46 6.71 -4.94
C GLU A 134 -27.57 8.18 -5.38
N ALA A 135 -26.65 8.64 -6.26
CA ALA A 135 -26.72 9.99 -6.79
C ALA A 135 -27.79 10.10 -7.87
N ALA A 136 -28.62 11.15 -7.79
CA ALA A 136 -29.68 11.43 -8.78
C ALA A 136 -29.09 11.71 -10.18
N VAL A 137 -27.87 12.18 -10.25
CA VAL A 137 -27.10 12.39 -11.48
C VAL A 137 -25.77 11.66 -11.35
N PRO A 138 -25.37 10.82 -12.31
CA PRO A 138 -24.09 10.15 -12.26
C PRO A 138 -22.96 11.15 -12.42
N ILE A 139 -22.28 11.47 -11.32
CA ILE A 139 -21.11 12.33 -11.31
C ILE A 139 -19.89 11.44 -11.05
N PRO A 140 -18.94 11.38 -11.99
CA PRO A 140 -17.71 10.62 -11.77
C PRO A 140 -16.84 11.33 -10.74
N ILE A 141 -16.43 10.61 -9.71
CA ILE A 141 -15.50 11.07 -8.69
C ILE A 141 -14.22 10.23 -8.74
N THR A 142 -13.08 10.88 -8.53
CA THR A 142 -11.79 10.20 -8.45
C THR A 142 -11.44 9.99 -6.97
N VAL A 143 -11.16 8.75 -6.62
CA VAL A 143 -10.74 8.37 -5.27
C VAL A 143 -9.49 7.49 -5.36
N SER A 144 -8.71 7.44 -4.30
CA SER A 144 -7.56 6.54 -4.23
C SER A 144 -8.02 5.07 -4.23
N LEU A 145 -7.28 4.19 -4.88
CA LEU A 145 -7.52 2.74 -4.87
C LEU A 145 -7.62 2.19 -3.45
N ASP A 146 -6.87 2.77 -2.51
CA ASP A 146 -6.87 2.42 -1.09
C ASP A 146 -8.14 2.79 -0.36
N SER A 147 -8.91 3.69 -0.94
CA SER A 147 -10.12 4.25 -0.34
C SER A 147 -11.39 3.52 -0.74
N VAL A 148 -11.26 2.42 -1.48
CA VAL A 148 -12.40 1.63 -1.95
C VAL A 148 -12.23 0.15 -1.62
N LYS A 149 -13.36 -0.52 -1.34
CA LYS A 149 -13.45 -1.95 -1.09
C LYS A 149 -14.49 -2.55 -2.03
N VAL A 150 -14.11 -3.59 -2.77
CA VAL A 150 -15.06 -4.32 -3.63
C VAL A 150 -16.08 -5.06 -2.77
N ILE A 151 -17.36 -4.80 -2.99
CA ILE A 151 -18.48 -5.47 -2.32
C ILE A 151 -19.25 -6.40 -3.24
N ARG A 152 -19.19 -6.19 -4.58
CA ARG A 152 -19.84 -7.02 -5.58
C ARG A 152 -19.10 -6.93 -6.91
N ARG A 153 -18.96 -8.05 -7.61
CA ARG A 153 -18.39 -8.10 -8.97
C ARG A 153 -19.47 -8.21 -10.02
N GLU A 154 -19.18 -7.68 -11.20
CA GLU A 154 -20.01 -7.91 -12.39
C GLU A 154 -19.89 -9.40 -12.76
N GLY A 155 -21.00 -10.13 -12.67
CA GLY A 155 -21.04 -11.58 -12.94
C GLY A 155 -21.53 -12.43 -11.76
N ASP A 156 -21.51 -11.91 -10.54
CA ASP A 156 -22.03 -12.62 -9.36
C ASP A 156 -23.58 -12.79 -9.40
N GLU A 157 -24.26 -12.16 -10.36
CA GLU A 157 -25.72 -12.30 -10.53
C GLU A 157 -26.16 -13.68 -11.01
N LYS A 158 -25.25 -14.51 -11.55
CA LYS A 158 -25.64 -15.81 -12.11
C LYS A 158 -25.79 -16.92 -11.08
N GLU A 159 -25.32 -16.77 -9.85
CA GLU A 159 -25.42 -17.81 -8.82
C GLU A 159 -26.71 -17.79 -8.00
N TRP A 160 -27.38 -16.65 -7.91
CA TRP A 160 -28.60 -16.52 -7.09
C TRP A 160 -29.87 -17.04 -7.78
N VAL A 161 -29.89 -17.15 -9.10
CA VAL A 161 -31.05 -17.62 -9.87
C VAL A 161 -31.15 -19.15 -9.89
N LYS A 162 -30.10 -19.89 -9.49
CA LYS A 162 -30.10 -21.37 -9.50
C LYS A 162 -30.48 -22.02 -8.16
N LYS A 163 -30.86 -21.24 -7.15
CA LYS A 163 -31.28 -21.76 -5.82
C LYS A 163 -32.70 -21.31 -5.45
N LYS A 164 -33.63 -21.35 -6.39
CA LYS A 164 -35.06 -21.38 -6.08
C LYS A 164 -35.70 -22.55 -6.75
#